data_0cfa3d42223d527d7e026223bea6ea52
#
_entry.id   0cfa3d42223d527d7e026223bea6ea52
#
_cell.length_a   1.000
_cell.length_b   1.000
_cell.length_c   1.000
_cell.angle_alpha   90.00
_cell.angle_beta   90.00
_cell.angle_gamma   90.00
#
_symmetry.space_group_name_H-M   'P 1'
#
loop_
_entity.id
_entity.type
_entity.pdbx_description
1 polymer ?
#
loop_
_entity_poly.entity_id
_entity_poly.type
_entity_poly.pdbx_seq_one_letter_code
_entity_poly.pdbx_strand_id
1 'polypeptide(L)'
;MATLRTAALLASFASFLPAHADSLDPDLIFRKSTTFKFLTPNDKLAVYGIDDPIVEGIACHYTIPEKGGVAGALGLAEQTSDISLACRQYGPIKFKEKFSQGDVVFSERRSIFFKKMQIVRGCDTKRNILVYMTYSDKLIEGSPKNSTSSVPIGPWGPAGSDIQKCSDFLR
;
A
#
# COMPACT_ATOMS: atom_id res chain seq x y z
N MET A 1 -52.59 -52.17 -9.62
CA MET A 1 -51.50 -51.87 -8.64
C MET A 1 -50.43 -51.03 -9.32
N ALA A 2 -50.47 -49.76 -9.11
CA ALA A 2 -49.56 -48.79 -9.71
C ALA A 2 -48.56 -48.35 -8.63
N THR A 3 -47.28 -48.63 -8.83
CA THR A 3 -46.18 -48.23 -7.92
C THR A 3 -45.65 -46.88 -8.32
N LEU A 4 -45.89 -45.88 -7.48
CA LEU A 4 -45.36 -44.53 -7.60
C LEU A 4 -43.88 -44.55 -7.17
N ARG A 5 -42.93 -44.19 -8.07
CA ARG A 5 -41.51 -43.98 -7.74
C ARG A 5 -41.32 -42.48 -7.52
N THR A 6 -41.07 -42.09 -6.30
CA THR A 6 -40.66 -40.75 -5.90
C THR A 6 -39.16 -40.59 -6.18
N ALA A 7 -38.83 -39.71 -7.10
CA ALA A 7 -37.44 -39.27 -7.34
C ALA A 7 -37.10 -38.11 -6.40
N ALA A 8 -36.12 -38.32 -5.50
CA ALA A 8 -35.58 -37.28 -4.64
C ALA A 8 -34.51 -36.48 -5.40
N LEU A 9 -34.79 -35.20 -5.66
CA LEU A 9 -33.80 -34.24 -6.17
C LEU A 9 -32.90 -33.79 -5.02
N LEU A 10 -31.64 -34.19 -5.06
CA LEU A 10 -30.60 -33.67 -4.19
C LEU A 10 -30.11 -32.32 -4.79
N ALA A 11 -30.51 -31.24 -4.18
CA ALA A 11 -30.01 -29.90 -4.49
C ALA A 11 -28.61 -29.72 -3.84
N SER A 12 -27.54 -29.75 -4.64
CA SER A 12 -26.18 -29.42 -4.19
C SER A 12 -26.09 -27.91 -3.99
N PHE A 13 -26.05 -27.45 -2.75
CA PHE A 13 -25.68 -26.09 -2.39
C PHE A 13 -24.16 -25.95 -2.56
N ALA A 14 -23.74 -25.35 -3.64
CA ALA A 14 -22.36 -24.88 -3.80
C ALA A 14 -22.17 -23.69 -2.86
N SER A 15 -21.44 -23.91 -1.75
CA SER A 15 -21.01 -22.83 -0.86
C SER A 15 -19.99 -21.98 -1.59
N PHE A 16 -20.42 -20.82 -2.10
CA PHE A 16 -19.51 -19.75 -2.55
C PHE A 16 -18.86 -19.18 -1.28
N LEU A 17 -17.64 -19.59 -0.99
CA LEU A 17 -16.76 -18.85 -0.08
C LEU A 17 -16.43 -17.53 -0.78
N PRO A 18 -16.66 -16.37 -0.12
CA PRO A 18 -16.19 -15.11 -0.67
C PRO A 18 -14.66 -15.19 -0.75
N ALA A 19 -14.11 -15.03 -1.95
CA ALA A 19 -12.71 -14.76 -2.12
C ALA A 19 -12.43 -13.48 -1.33
N HIS A 20 -11.63 -13.58 -0.25
CA HIS A 20 -11.02 -12.39 0.34
C HIS A 20 -10.12 -11.80 -0.76
N ALA A 21 -10.61 -10.77 -1.43
CA ALA A 21 -9.72 -9.82 -2.09
C ALA A 21 -8.88 -9.24 -0.93
N ASP A 22 -7.59 -9.52 -0.91
CA ASP A 22 -6.63 -8.79 -0.09
C ASP A 22 -6.79 -7.32 -0.50
N SER A 23 -7.62 -6.60 0.25
CA SER A 23 -7.75 -5.17 0.08
C SER A 23 -6.42 -4.60 0.56
N LEU A 24 -5.69 -3.94 -0.34
CA LEU A 24 -4.51 -3.12 -0.02
C LEU A 24 -4.95 -1.86 0.76
N ASP A 25 -5.83 -2.05 1.74
CA ASP A 25 -6.23 -0.98 2.65
C ASP A 25 -5.08 -0.74 3.62
N PRO A 26 -4.58 0.49 3.71
CA PRO A 26 -3.46 0.80 4.58
C PRO A 26 -3.87 0.70 6.05
N ASP A 27 -3.01 0.06 6.84
CA ASP A 27 -3.19 -0.04 8.28
C ASP A 27 -2.88 1.30 8.95
N LEU A 28 -3.86 1.88 9.62
CA LEU A 28 -3.59 3.04 10.46
C LEU A 28 -2.82 2.65 11.71
N ILE A 29 -1.57 3.12 11.83
CA ILE A 29 -0.72 2.84 12.99
C ILE A 29 -1.04 3.79 14.14
N PHE A 30 -0.96 5.10 13.88
CA PHE A 30 -1.37 6.14 14.85
C PHE A 30 -1.60 7.49 14.19
N ARG A 31 -2.24 8.38 14.95
CA ARG A 31 -2.40 9.81 14.62
C ARG A 31 -1.82 10.68 15.73
N LYS A 32 -1.18 11.78 15.35
CA LYS A 32 -0.67 12.80 16.26
C LYS A 32 -1.23 14.18 15.90
N SER A 33 -1.93 14.82 16.83
CA SER A 33 -2.35 16.22 16.66
C SER A 33 -1.13 17.14 16.59
N THR A 34 -1.12 18.04 15.61
CA THR A 34 -0.04 18.99 15.36
C THR A 34 -0.41 20.41 15.77
N THR A 35 -1.72 20.72 15.88
CA THR A 35 -2.22 22.03 16.28
C THR A 35 -3.31 21.88 17.32
N PHE A 36 -3.46 22.85 18.20
CA PHE A 36 -4.60 22.97 19.10
C PHE A 36 -5.57 24.02 18.56
N LYS A 37 -6.81 23.61 18.27
CA LYS A 37 -7.90 24.48 17.84
C LYS A 37 -9.04 24.37 18.86
N PHE A 38 -9.52 25.51 19.39
CA PHE A 38 -10.49 25.52 20.49
C PHE A 38 -11.91 25.10 20.04
N LEU A 39 -12.29 25.37 18.79
CA LEU A 39 -13.66 25.17 18.30
C LEU A 39 -13.79 24.19 17.11
N THR A 40 -12.69 23.67 16.60
CA THR A 40 -12.69 22.76 15.45
C THR A 40 -11.72 21.60 15.68
N PRO A 41 -11.94 20.44 15.06
CA PRO A 41 -10.97 19.35 15.12
C PRO A 41 -9.57 19.79 14.69
N ASN A 42 -8.56 19.32 15.42
CA ASN A 42 -7.15 19.64 15.18
C ASN A 42 -6.64 19.02 13.88
N ASP A 43 -5.65 19.70 13.25
CA ASP A 43 -4.85 19.09 12.22
C ASP A 43 -3.97 17.98 12.83
N LYS A 44 -3.74 16.92 12.09
CA LYS A 44 -3.03 15.71 12.56
C LYS A 44 -2.03 15.26 11.52
N LEU A 45 -1.04 14.53 11.96
CA LEU A 45 -0.26 13.62 11.13
C LEU A 45 -0.75 12.20 11.38
N ALA A 46 -1.02 11.47 10.32
CA ALA A 46 -1.39 10.06 10.38
C ALA A 46 -0.28 9.21 9.76
N VAL A 47 0.09 8.15 10.47
CA VAL A 47 1.06 7.15 10.02
C VAL A 47 0.31 5.90 9.64
N TYR A 48 0.56 5.44 8.43
CA TYR A 48 -0.02 4.22 7.88
C TYR A 48 1.08 3.22 7.53
N GLY A 49 0.74 1.94 7.62
CA GLY A 49 1.54 0.80 7.17
C GLY A 49 0.92 0.14 5.96
N ILE A 50 1.75 -0.32 5.05
CA ILE A 50 1.37 -1.17 3.92
C ILE A 50 2.44 -2.23 3.68
N ASP A 51 2.02 -3.41 3.23
CA ASP A 51 2.90 -4.43 2.70
C ASP A 51 3.00 -4.32 1.17
N ASP A 52 4.10 -4.80 0.61
CA ASP A 52 4.21 -4.94 -0.85
C ASP A 52 3.42 -6.19 -1.29
N PRO A 53 2.46 -6.06 -2.22
CA PRO A 53 1.59 -7.18 -2.60
C PRO A 53 2.33 -8.34 -3.26
N ILE A 54 3.47 -8.06 -3.91
CA ILE A 54 4.24 -9.08 -4.64
C ILE A 54 5.63 -9.36 -4.08
N VAL A 55 6.07 -8.60 -3.07
CA VAL A 55 7.35 -8.81 -2.39
C VAL A 55 7.12 -9.01 -0.91
N GLU A 56 7.15 -10.26 -0.46
CA GLU A 56 7.05 -10.59 0.96
C GLU A 56 8.28 -10.12 1.73
N GLY A 57 8.11 -9.86 3.03
CA GLY A 57 9.19 -9.48 3.94
C GLY A 57 9.56 -8.00 3.90
N ILE A 58 8.75 -7.15 3.24
CA ILE A 58 8.90 -5.69 3.22
C ILE A 58 7.62 -5.03 3.69
N ALA A 59 7.76 -4.10 4.64
CA ALA A 59 6.71 -3.17 5.01
C ALA A 59 7.16 -1.74 4.76
N CYS A 60 6.23 -0.91 4.30
CA CYS A 60 6.41 0.52 4.12
C CYS A 60 5.51 1.29 5.09
N HIS A 61 6.06 2.29 5.76
CA HIS A 61 5.31 3.24 6.55
C HIS A 61 5.34 4.59 5.86
N TYR A 62 4.19 5.24 5.74
CA TYR A 62 4.11 6.58 5.20
C TYR A 62 3.32 7.50 6.12
N THR A 63 3.68 8.78 6.13
CA THR A 63 3.03 9.79 6.95
C THR A 63 2.40 10.84 6.05
N ILE A 64 1.16 11.18 6.37
CA ILE A 64 0.38 12.17 5.66
C ILE A 64 -0.26 13.16 6.62
N PRO A 65 -0.40 14.44 6.22
CA PRO A 65 -1.18 15.40 6.96
C PRO A 65 -2.69 15.17 6.74
N GLU A 66 -3.44 15.18 7.84
CA GLU A 66 -4.90 15.19 7.85
C GLU A 66 -5.37 16.53 8.43
N LYS A 67 -6.10 17.32 7.66
CA LYS A 67 -6.70 18.56 8.17
C LYS A 67 -7.97 18.29 8.96
N GLY A 68 -8.12 18.98 10.08
CA GLY A 68 -9.32 18.97 10.88
C GLY A 68 -10.39 19.96 10.38
N GLY A 69 -11.59 19.90 10.97
CA GLY A 69 -12.70 20.79 10.65
C GLY A 69 -13.50 20.39 9.40
N VAL A 70 -14.50 21.20 9.07
CA VAL A 70 -15.43 20.96 7.95
C VAL A 70 -14.71 20.90 6.61
N ALA A 71 -13.69 21.73 6.40
CA ALA A 71 -12.88 21.75 5.18
C ALA A 71 -12.06 20.44 5.01
N GLY A 72 -11.56 19.86 6.11
CA GLY A 72 -10.90 18.55 6.10
C GLY A 72 -11.87 17.40 5.82
N ALA A 73 -13.07 17.45 6.42
CA ALA A 73 -14.11 16.44 6.20
C ALA A 73 -14.64 16.44 4.75
N LEU A 74 -14.60 17.58 4.08
CA LEU A 74 -15.01 17.72 2.67
C LEU A 74 -13.87 17.48 1.67
N GLY A 75 -12.65 17.18 2.14
CA GLY A 75 -11.49 16.97 1.25
C GLY A 75 -11.03 18.22 0.50
N LEU A 76 -11.50 19.40 0.91
CA LEU A 76 -11.26 20.69 0.23
C LEU A 76 -9.99 21.40 0.69
N ALA A 77 -9.38 20.96 1.78
CA ALA A 77 -8.41 21.75 2.53
C ALA A 77 -6.93 21.36 2.31
N GLU A 78 -6.60 20.52 1.34
CA GLU A 78 -5.24 20.07 1.18
C GLU A 78 -4.43 20.97 0.23
N GLN A 79 -3.63 21.87 0.81
CA GLN A 79 -2.71 22.75 0.05
C GLN A 79 -1.32 22.15 -0.15
N THR A 80 -0.88 21.25 0.72
CA THR A 80 0.47 20.64 0.63
C THR A 80 0.41 19.20 1.09
N SER A 81 0.82 18.29 0.23
CA SER A 81 1.00 16.88 0.59
C SER A 81 2.48 16.58 0.73
N ASP A 82 3.06 16.95 1.88
CA ASP A 82 4.34 16.41 2.26
C ASP A 82 4.10 14.97 2.73
N ILE A 83 4.56 14.02 1.92
CA ILE A 83 4.44 12.59 2.23
C ILE A 83 5.85 12.11 2.56
N SER A 84 6.03 11.54 3.73
CA SER A 84 7.26 10.81 4.05
C SER A 84 7.05 9.33 3.82
N LEU A 85 8.11 8.62 3.42
CA LEU A 85 8.10 7.19 3.17
C LEU A 85 9.31 6.53 3.83
N ALA A 86 9.08 5.41 4.52
CA ALA A 86 10.12 4.56 5.06
C ALA A 86 9.75 3.10 4.86
N CYS A 87 10.49 2.39 4.02
CA CYS A 87 10.32 0.96 3.81
C CYS A 87 11.46 0.19 4.45
N ARG A 88 11.17 -0.99 5.01
CA ARG A 88 12.16 -1.84 5.68
C ARG A 88 11.89 -3.31 5.40
N GLN A 89 12.96 -4.06 5.30
CA GLN A 89 12.89 -5.51 5.40
C GLN A 89 12.56 -5.90 6.84
N TYR A 90 11.53 -6.73 7.03
CA TYR A 90 11.13 -7.26 8.35
C TYR A 90 11.06 -8.80 8.37
N GLY A 91 11.35 -9.43 7.24
CA GLY A 91 11.34 -10.88 7.05
C GLY A 91 12.22 -11.29 5.87
N PRO A 92 12.28 -12.59 5.56
CA PRO A 92 12.94 -13.06 4.34
C PRO A 92 12.23 -12.47 3.12
N ILE A 93 13.02 -11.91 2.18
CA ILE A 93 12.46 -11.38 0.94
C ILE A 93 12.11 -12.51 0.00
N LYS A 94 10.86 -12.50 -0.49
CA LYS A 94 10.37 -13.46 -1.47
C LYS A 94 9.52 -12.76 -2.52
N PHE A 95 9.95 -12.85 -3.76
CA PHE A 95 9.19 -12.34 -4.89
C PHE A 95 8.12 -13.36 -5.31
N LYS A 96 6.87 -12.95 -5.39
CA LYS A 96 5.75 -13.79 -5.84
C LYS A 96 5.62 -13.80 -7.36
N GLU A 97 5.99 -12.70 -8.00
CA GLU A 97 5.86 -12.52 -9.45
C GLU A 97 6.87 -11.49 -9.99
N LYS A 98 6.98 -11.42 -11.31
CA LYS A 98 7.81 -10.41 -12.00
C LYS A 98 7.13 -9.05 -11.99
N PHE A 99 7.95 -8.00 -12.01
CA PHE A 99 7.50 -6.60 -12.02
C PHE A 99 8.31 -5.74 -12.98
N SER A 100 7.79 -4.56 -13.31
CA SER A 100 8.49 -3.55 -14.10
C SER A 100 8.98 -2.42 -13.20
N GLN A 101 10.01 -1.69 -13.66
CA GLN A 101 10.46 -0.49 -12.96
C GLN A 101 9.34 0.55 -12.88
N GLY A 102 9.04 1.00 -11.67
CA GLY A 102 7.98 1.98 -11.44
C GLY A 102 6.58 1.40 -11.30
N ASP A 103 6.43 0.07 -11.20
CA ASP A 103 5.12 -0.55 -10.95
C ASP A 103 4.51 -0.04 -9.63
N VAL A 104 3.20 0.23 -9.69
CA VAL A 104 2.45 0.75 -8.55
C VAL A 104 2.24 -0.35 -7.51
N VAL A 105 2.73 -0.10 -6.30
CA VAL A 105 2.53 -0.94 -5.12
C VAL A 105 1.23 -0.57 -4.42
N PHE A 106 0.99 0.73 -4.28
CA PHE A 106 -0.17 1.27 -3.58
C PHE A 106 -0.62 2.58 -4.21
N SER A 107 -1.94 2.82 -4.18
CA SER A 107 -2.52 4.04 -4.71
C SER A 107 -3.78 4.42 -3.95
N GLU A 108 -3.82 5.66 -3.46
CA GLU A 108 -4.96 6.20 -2.73
C GLU A 108 -5.39 7.56 -3.30
N ARG A 109 -6.70 7.75 -3.47
CA ARG A 109 -7.25 9.07 -3.82
C ARG A 109 -7.39 9.91 -2.56
N ARG A 110 -6.68 11.03 -2.50
CA ARG A 110 -6.57 11.90 -1.32
C ARG A 110 -7.51 13.10 -1.31
N SER A 111 -8.11 13.48 -2.43
CA SER A 111 -9.08 14.56 -2.51
C SER A 111 -10.13 14.32 -3.57
N ILE A 112 -11.31 14.98 -3.42
CA ILE A 112 -12.40 14.92 -4.40
C ILE A 112 -11.96 15.51 -5.74
N PHE A 113 -10.99 16.43 -5.72
CA PHE A 113 -10.64 17.25 -6.87
C PHE A 113 -9.30 16.92 -7.53
N PHE A 114 -8.57 15.81 -7.28
CA PHE A 114 -7.43 15.55 -8.20
C PHE A 114 -6.08 15.13 -7.59
N LYS A 115 -6.02 14.76 -6.31
CA LYS A 115 -4.75 14.27 -5.76
C LYS A 115 -4.81 12.78 -5.52
N LYS A 116 -4.02 12.06 -6.30
CA LYS A 116 -3.77 10.64 -6.13
C LYS A 116 -2.36 10.48 -5.58
N MET A 117 -2.24 9.89 -4.40
CA MET A 117 -0.96 9.44 -3.88
C MET A 117 -0.65 8.07 -4.47
N GLN A 118 0.59 7.86 -4.87
CA GLN A 118 1.08 6.58 -5.35
C GLN A 118 2.38 6.22 -4.65
N ILE A 119 2.56 4.94 -4.40
CA ILE A 119 3.83 4.35 -4.01
C ILE A 119 4.20 3.37 -5.12
N VAL A 120 5.37 3.57 -5.71
CA VAL A 120 5.90 2.75 -6.80
C VAL A 120 7.17 2.04 -6.35
N ARG A 121 7.47 0.92 -7.00
CA ARG A 121 8.64 0.09 -6.71
C ARG A 121 9.55 0.03 -7.92
N GLY A 122 10.86 0.04 -7.65
CA GLY A 122 11.92 -0.23 -8.60
C GLY A 122 12.99 -1.14 -8.00
N CYS A 123 13.90 -1.60 -8.84
CA CYS A 123 15.07 -2.41 -8.47
C CYS A 123 16.36 -1.70 -8.94
N ASP A 124 17.25 -1.36 -8.01
CA ASP A 124 18.66 -1.06 -8.33
C ASP A 124 19.39 -2.39 -8.53
N THR A 125 19.48 -2.82 -9.77
CA THR A 125 20.06 -4.12 -10.15
C THR A 125 21.54 -4.21 -9.81
N LYS A 126 22.25 -3.09 -9.80
CA LYS A 126 23.68 -3.04 -9.49
C LYS A 126 23.96 -3.35 -8.03
N ARG A 127 23.06 -2.95 -7.14
CA ARG A 127 23.24 -3.07 -5.68
C ARG A 127 22.33 -4.09 -5.03
N ASN A 128 21.42 -4.70 -5.78
CA ASN A 128 20.37 -5.58 -5.28
C ASN A 128 19.52 -4.90 -4.18
N ILE A 129 19.02 -3.71 -4.50
CA ILE A 129 18.22 -2.86 -3.60
C ILE A 129 16.85 -2.63 -4.22
N LEU A 130 15.78 -2.86 -3.45
CA LEU A 130 14.46 -2.39 -3.82
C LEU A 130 14.34 -0.90 -3.46
N VAL A 131 13.84 -0.11 -4.40
CA VAL A 131 13.65 1.33 -4.24
C VAL A 131 12.17 1.62 -4.33
N TYR A 132 11.64 2.22 -3.28
CA TYR A 132 10.25 2.67 -3.21
C TYR A 132 10.21 4.19 -3.28
N MET A 133 9.31 4.72 -4.07
CA MET A 133 9.09 6.16 -4.16
C MET A 133 7.60 6.45 -4.01
N THR A 134 7.28 7.39 -3.14
CA THR A 134 5.93 7.97 -3.07
C THR A 134 5.89 9.34 -3.71
N TYR A 135 4.79 9.64 -4.39
CA TYR A 135 4.53 10.95 -4.96
C TYR A 135 3.01 11.20 -5.07
N SER A 136 2.65 12.47 -5.20
CA SER A 136 1.27 12.89 -5.49
C SER A 136 1.15 13.37 -6.91
N ASP A 137 0.19 12.82 -7.66
CA ASP A 137 -0.15 13.37 -8.98
C ASP A 137 -0.73 14.76 -8.81
N LYS A 138 -0.19 15.72 -9.57
CA LYS A 138 -0.74 17.06 -9.72
C LYS A 138 -1.25 17.25 -11.14
N LEU A 139 -2.45 17.78 -11.27
CA LEU A 139 -3.01 18.19 -12.57
C LEU A 139 -2.60 19.61 -12.99
N ILE A 140 -1.87 20.34 -12.16
CA ILE A 140 -1.45 21.72 -12.38
C ILE A 140 0.07 21.79 -12.34
N GLU A 141 0.68 22.71 -13.09
CA GLU A 141 2.11 22.89 -13.23
C GLU A 141 2.90 22.84 -11.91
N GLY A 142 4.07 22.23 -11.96
CA GLY A 142 5.03 22.11 -10.88
C GLY A 142 5.45 20.66 -10.60
N SER A 143 6.61 20.50 -9.96
CA SER A 143 7.12 19.17 -9.57
C SER A 143 6.28 18.58 -8.46
N PRO A 144 5.89 17.29 -8.56
CA PRO A 144 5.21 16.60 -7.47
C PRO A 144 6.15 16.46 -6.27
N LYS A 145 5.61 16.65 -5.07
CA LYS A 145 6.35 16.30 -3.86
C LYS A 145 6.52 14.79 -3.80
N ASN A 146 7.71 14.36 -3.44
CA ASN A 146 8.07 12.95 -3.44
C ASN A 146 8.98 12.61 -2.25
N SER A 147 9.04 11.32 -1.94
CA SER A 147 9.97 10.76 -0.96
C SER A 147 10.41 9.38 -1.45
N THR A 148 11.67 9.04 -1.20
CA THR A 148 12.25 7.77 -1.63
C THR A 148 12.79 6.99 -0.44
N SER A 149 12.56 5.68 -0.44
CA SER A 149 13.10 4.74 0.53
C SER A 149 13.77 3.58 -0.18
N SER A 150 14.97 3.21 0.27
CA SER A 150 15.75 2.10 -0.28
C SER A 150 15.83 0.95 0.72
N VAL A 151 15.57 -0.27 0.25
CA VAL A 151 15.58 -1.49 1.05
C VAL A 151 16.62 -2.45 0.46
N PRO A 152 17.83 -2.54 1.04
CA PRO A 152 18.78 -3.58 0.65
C PRO A 152 18.19 -4.97 0.88
N ILE A 153 18.32 -5.84 -0.10
CA ILE A 153 17.94 -7.26 0.04
C ILE A 153 19.06 -7.99 0.72
N GLY A 154 18.89 -8.26 2.00
CA GLY A 154 19.88 -8.93 2.85
C GLY A 154 19.44 -10.31 3.32
N PRO A 155 20.37 -11.09 3.89
CA PRO A 155 20.05 -12.37 4.51
C PRO A 155 19.12 -12.13 5.71
N TRP A 156 18.18 -13.04 5.91
CA TRP A 156 17.26 -13.01 7.04
C TRP A 156 17.23 -14.39 7.71
N GLY A 157 17.64 -14.45 8.96
CA GLY A 157 17.75 -15.71 9.71
C GLY A 157 19.15 -16.31 9.69
N PRO A 158 19.29 -17.63 9.89
CA PRO A 158 20.58 -18.30 9.96
C PRO A 158 21.43 -18.10 8.72
N ALA A 159 22.76 -18.12 8.87
CA ALA A 159 23.69 -18.02 7.76
C ALA A 159 23.39 -19.09 6.70
N GLY A 160 23.30 -18.68 5.43
CA GLY A 160 23.04 -19.58 4.29
C GLY A 160 21.63 -19.52 3.70
N SER A 161 20.76 -18.61 4.18
CA SER A 161 19.48 -18.36 3.47
C SER A 161 19.74 -17.74 2.10
N ASP A 162 19.11 -18.31 1.05
CA ASP A 162 19.22 -17.80 -0.32
C ASP A 162 18.73 -16.36 -0.42
N ILE A 163 19.61 -15.49 -0.90
CA ILE A 163 19.28 -14.09 -1.18
C ILE A 163 18.81 -13.99 -2.62
N GLN A 164 17.54 -13.67 -2.81
CA GLN A 164 17.01 -13.41 -4.15
C GLN A 164 17.57 -12.12 -4.72
N LYS A 165 17.74 -12.06 -6.04
CA LYS A 165 18.13 -10.84 -6.72
C LYS A 165 16.90 -10.20 -7.35
N CYS A 166 16.65 -8.93 -7.08
CA CYS A 166 15.51 -8.22 -7.68
C CYS A 166 15.63 -8.14 -9.21
N SER A 167 16.84 -8.21 -9.76
CA SER A 167 17.07 -8.27 -11.21
C SER A 167 16.41 -9.48 -11.90
N ASP A 168 16.31 -10.62 -11.20
CA ASP A 168 15.79 -11.85 -11.77
C ASP A 168 14.26 -11.82 -11.93
N PHE A 169 13.63 -10.83 -11.27
CA PHE A 169 12.19 -10.59 -11.29
C PHE A 169 11.78 -9.35 -12.11
N LEU A 170 12.72 -8.66 -12.75
CA LEU A 170 12.39 -7.60 -13.69
C LEU A 170 11.87 -8.18 -15.02
N ARG A 171 10.88 -7.48 -15.60
CA ARG A 171 10.35 -7.72 -16.95
C ARG A 171 11.12 -6.87 -17.96
#